data_3cb1336c091af5b68442b49857701c08
#
_entry.id   3cb1336c091af5b68442b49857701c08
#
_cell.length_a   1.000
_cell.length_b   1.000
_cell.length_c   1.000
_cell.angle_alpha   90.00
_cell.angle_beta   90.00
_cell.angle_gamma   90.00
#
_symmetry.space_group_name_H-M   'P 1'
#
loop_
_entity.id
_entity.type
_entity.pdbx_description
1 polymer ?
#
loop_
_entity_poly.entity_id
_entity_poly.type
_entity_poly.pdbx_seq_one_letter_code
_entity_poly.pdbx_strand_id
1 'polypeptide(L)' 'MIAPPRGGFAGPVKRSITIAGHQTSISLEPIFWQALEREAVRLGLPLSALVAEIDALRIVADVPPNLASALRSWLFDKST' A
#
# COMPACT_ATOMS: atom_id res chain seq x y z
N MET A 1 22.00 -3.69 19.13
CA MET A 1 21.39 -4.83 18.43
C MET A 1 19.97 -4.50 18.05
N ILE A 2 19.55 -4.92 16.86
CA ILE A 2 18.21 -4.66 16.37
C ILE A 2 17.27 -5.81 16.76
N ALA A 3 15.96 -5.53 16.68
CA ALA A 3 14.93 -6.49 16.98
C ALA A 3 14.06 -6.72 15.73
N PRO A 4 13.35 -7.88 15.65
CA PRO A 4 12.43 -8.09 14.54
C PRO A 4 11.24 -7.13 14.61
N PRO A 5 10.47 -7.00 13.54
CA PRO A 5 9.25 -6.19 13.57
C PRO A 5 8.27 -6.72 14.62
N ARG A 6 7.40 -5.85 15.09
CA ARG A 6 6.32 -6.25 15.99
C ARG A 6 5.47 -7.32 15.28
N GLY A 7 5.26 -8.46 15.96
CA GLY A 7 4.59 -9.60 15.36
C GLY A 7 5.47 -10.50 14.50
N GLY A 8 6.80 -10.19 14.40
CA GLY A 8 7.75 -10.97 13.63
C GLY A 8 7.73 -10.64 12.14
N PHE A 9 8.55 -11.37 11.38
CA PHE A 9 8.55 -11.25 9.92
C PHE A 9 7.42 -12.11 9.34
N ALA A 10 6.73 -11.56 8.35
CA ALA A 10 5.67 -12.26 7.64
C ALA A 10 5.80 -11.96 6.16
N GLY A 11 5.54 -12.95 5.31
CA GLY A 11 5.55 -12.78 3.87
C GLY A 11 4.36 -11.99 3.36
N PRO A 12 4.37 -11.67 2.05
CA PRO A 12 3.28 -10.90 1.44
C PRO A 12 1.95 -11.65 1.49
N VAL A 13 0.88 -10.90 1.73
CA VAL A 13 -0.50 -11.41 1.68
C VAL A 13 -1.18 -10.78 0.47
N LYS A 14 -1.75 -11.62 -0.39
CA LYS A 14 -2.46 -11.16 -1.59
C LYS A 14 -3.87 -10.75 -1.22
N ARG A 15 -4.26 -9.55 -1.65
CA ARG A 15 -5.64 -9.07 -1.54
C ARG A 15 -6.10 -8.50 -2.87
N SER A 16 -7.39 -8.68 -3.16
CA SER A 16 -8.01 -8.12 -4.35
C SER A 16 -8.60 -6.76 -4.00
N ILE A 17 -8.17 -5.74 -4.73
CA ILE A 17 -8.63 -4.35 -4.53
C ILE A 17 -9.26 -3.88 -5.84
N THR A 18 -10.42 -3.23 -5.76
CA THR A 18 -11.06 -2.64 -6.93
C THR A 18 -10.51 -1.24 -7.17
N ILE A 19 -9.93 -1.03 -8.35
CA ILE A 19 -9.36 0.25 -8.77
C ILE A 19 -10.00 0.64 -10.10
N ALA A 20 -10.70 1.78 -10.12
CA ALA A 20 -11.35 2.30 -11.33
C ALA A 20 -12.24 1.25 -12.01
N GLY A 21 -12.98 0.48 -11.21
CA GLY A 21 -13.89 -0.55 -11.72
C GLY A 21 -13.23 -1.88 -12.06
N HIS A 22 -11.92 -2.02 -11.92
CA HIS A 22 -11.19 -3.26 -12.19
C HIS A 22 -10.63 -3.86 -10.92
N GLN A 23 -10.71 -5.18 -10.78
CA GLN A 23 -10.09 -5.87 -9.67
C GLN A 23 -8.62 -6.09 -9.97
N THR A 24 -7.76 -5.72 -9.00
CA THR A 24 -6.31 -5.87 -9.09
C THR A 24 -5.84 -6.66 -7.88
N SER A 25 -5.05 -7.70 -8.11
CA SER A 25 -4.42 -8.45 -7.01
C SER A 25 -3.14 -7.77 -6.62
N ILE A 26 -3.00 -7.50 -5.31
CA ILE A 26 -1.83 -6.81 -4.76
C ILE A 26 -1.31 -7.65 -3.60
N SER A 27 -0.01 -7.89 -3.57
CA SER A 27 0.65 -8.63 -2.50
C SER A 27 1.50 -7.69 -1.67
N LEU A 28 1.15 -7.55 -0.39
CA LEU A 28 1.88 -6.72 0.56
C LEU A 28 1.99 -7.45 1.90
N GLU A 29 3.08 -7.24 2.58
CA GLU A 29 3.24 -7.75 3.93
C GLU A 29 2.16 -7.17 4.85
N PRO A 30 1.73 -7.90 5.89
CA PRO A 30 0.66 -7.43 6.77
C PRO A 30 0.90 -6.04 7.36
N ILE A 31 2.15 -5.70 7.66
CA ILE A 31 2.47 -4.37 8.22
C ILE A 31 2.11 -3.25 7.24
N PHE A 32 2.25 -3.49 5.93
CA PHE A 32 1.90 -2.50 4.93
C PHE A 32 0.39 -2.42 4.72
N TRP A 33 -0.32 -3.56 4.76
CA TRP A 33 -1.78 -3.53 4.72
C TRP A 33 -2.35 -2.76 5.89
N GLN A 34 -1.83 -3.00 7.10
CA GLN A 34 -2.27 -2.28 8.30
C GLN A 34 -1.97 -0.79 8.20
N ALA A 35 -0.79 -0.44 7.70
CA ALA A 35 -0.42 0.97 7.53
C ALA A 35 -1.32 1.68 6.53
N LEU A 36 -1.67 1.02 5.40
CA LEU A 36 -2.60 1.57 4.43
C LEU A 36 -3.98 1.80 5.05
N GLU A 37 -4.46 0.83 5.84
CA GLU A 37 -5.76 0.95 6.50
C GLU A 37 -5.77 2.13 7.48
N ARG A 38 -4.71 2.31 8.26
CA ARG A 38 -4.59 3.45 9.17
C ARG A 38 -4.61 4.78 8.43
N GLU A 39 -3.87 4.88 7.31
CA GLU A 39 -3.86 6.09 6.52
C GLU A 39 -5.20 6.36 5.86
N ALA A 40 -5.89 5.33 5.40
CA ALA A 40 -7.24 5.47 4.83
C ALA A 40 -8.21 6.05 5.88
N VAL A 41 -8.17 5.51 7.10
CA VAL A 41 -8.99 6.03 8.20
C VAL A 41 -8.64 7.49 8.49
N ARG A 42 -7.34 7.81 8.58
CA ARG A 42 -6.89 9.18 8.85
C ARG A 42 -7.37 10.17 7.79
N LEU A 43 -7.41 9.72 6.53
CA LEU A 43 -7.83 10.56 5.40
C LEU A 43 -9.34 10.53 5.16
N GLY A 44 -10.08 9.68 5.90
CA GLY A 44 -11.52 9.54 5.70
C GLY A 44 -11.88 8.86 4.39
N LEU A 45 -11.03 7.95 3.89
CA LEU A 45 -11.23 7.27 2.61
C LEU A 45 -11.42 5.76 2.82
N PRO A 46 -12.22 5.11 1.96
CA PRO A 46 -12.14 3.65 1.84
C PRO A 46 -10.75 3.24 1.38
N LEU A 47 -10.29 2.05 1.78
CA LEU A 47 -8.98 1.55 1.38
C LEU A 47 -8.81 1.54 -0.14
N SER A 48 -9.83 1.10 -0.89
CA SER A 48 -9.77 1.07 -2.35
C SER A 48 -9.57 2.46 -2.96
N ALA A 49 -10.18 3.49 -2.35
CA ALA A 49 -10.01 4.87 -2.83
C ALA A 49 -8.58 5.36 -2.60
N LEU A 50 -7.99 5.06 -1.44
CA LEU A 50 -6.60 5.43 -1.17
C LEU A 50 -5.65 4.75 -2.15
N VAL A 51 -5.83 3.44 -2.36
CA VAL A 51 -5.01 2.69 -3.33
C VAL A 51 -5.17 3.26 -4.74
N ALA A 52 -6.38 3.62 -5.14
CA ALA A 52 -6.62 4.22 -6.45
C ALA A 52 -5.91 5.57 -6.60
N GLU A 53 -5.88 6.39 -5.56
CA GLU A 53 -5.17 7.67 -5.60
C GLU A 53 -3.66 7.48 -5.74
N ILE A 54 -3.10 6.52 -5.01
CA ILE A 54 -1.67 6.21 -5.13
C ILE A 54 -1.35 5.64 -6.52
N ASP A 55 -2.22 4.79 -7.05
CA ASP A 55 -2.07 4.27 -8.41
C ASP A 55 -2.07 5.38 -9.46
N ALA A 56 -2.94 6.38 -9.30
CA ALA A 56 -2.98 7.54 -10.20
C ALA A 56 -1.66 8.32 -10.19
N LEU A 57 -1.02 8.45 -9.02
CA LEU A 57 0.30 9.07 -8.91
C LEU A 57 1.37 8.21 -9.57
N ARG A 58 1.26 6.89 -9.40
CA ARG A 58 2.21 5.93 -9.97
C ARG A 58 2.27 6.02 -11.49
N ILE A 59 1.13 6.02 -12.14
CA ILE A 59 1.06 5.94 -13.61
C ILE A 59 1.55 7.21 -14.31
N VAL A 60 1.65 8.34 -13.61
CA VAL A 60 2.20 9.59 -14.20
C VAL A 60 3.69 9.76 -13.91
N ALA A 61 4.32 8.83 -13.21
CA ALA A 61 5.76 8.87 -12.99
C ALA A 61 6.51 8.63 -14.29
N ASP A 62 7.73 9.18 -14.41
CA ASP A 62 8.56 9.01 -15.60
C ASP A 62 8.84 7.54 -15.90
N VAL A 63 9.14 6.76 -14.84
CA VAL A 63 9.33 5.31 -14.94
C VAL A 63 8.44 4.70 -13.85
N PRO A 64 7.18 4.35 -14.18
CA PRO A 64 6.26 3.87 -13.17
C PRO A 64 6.74 2.56 -12.54
N PRO A 65 6.86 2.50 -11.20
CA PRO A 65 7.11 1.23 -10.51
C PRO A 65 5.85 0.37 -10.54
N ASN A 66 5.95 -0.92 -10.14
CA ASN A 66 4.73 -1.69 -9.93
C ASN A 66 3.95 -1.12 -8.73
N LEU A 67 2.67 -1.47 -8.64
CA LEU A 67 1.78 -0.88 -7.65
C LEU A 67 2.22 -1.21 -6.21
N ALA A 68 2.65 -2.44 -5.94
CA ALA A 68 3.11 -2.81 -4.61
C ALA A 68 4.30 -1.94 -4.17
N SER A 69 5.26 -1.72 -5.07
CA SER A 69 6.40 -0.84 -4.79
C SER A 69 5.95 0.60 -4.54
N ALA A 70 5.00 1.09 -5.33
CA ALA A 70 4.47 2.45 -5.16
C ALA A 70 3.80 2.61 -3.79
N LEU A 71 3.02 1.61 -3.38
CA LEU A 71 2.33 1.64 -2.09
C LEU A 71 3.34 1.65 -0.92
N ARG A 72 4.36 0.79 -0.99
CA ARG A 72 5.40 0.76 0.04
C ARG A 72 6.16 2.09 0.11
N SER A 73 6.53 2.63 -1.04
CA SER A 73 7.27 3.89 -1.12
C SER A 73 6.46 5.06 -0.56
N TRP A 74 5.18 5.12 -0.90
CA TRP A 74 4.29 6.16 -0.40
C TRP A 74 4.16 6.08 1.12
N LEU A 75 3.96 4.86 1.66
CA LEU A 75 3.85 4.65 3.09
C LEU A 75 5.14 4.99 3.83
N PHE A 76 6.28 4.60 3.30
CA PHE A 76 7.56 4.88 3.94
C PHE A 76 7.82 6.39 4.01
N ASP A 77 7.51 7.10 2.94
CA ASP A 77 7.65 8.56 2.91
C ASP A 77 6.75 9.22 3.96
N LYS A 78 5.53 8.74 4.14
CA LYS A 78 4.60 9.27 5.14
C LYS A 78 5.07 9.01 6.56
N SER A 79 5.86 7.96 6.80
CA SER A 79 6.33 7.59 8.14
C SER A 79 7.58 8.33 8.57
N THR A 80 8.20 9.10 7.67
CA THR A 80 9.45 9.86 7.98
C THR A 80 9.21 11.40 8.13
#